data_3cab2f59b0c794dad32e237f6f635066
#
_entry.id   3cab2f59b0c794dad32e237f6f635066
#
_cell.length_a   1.000
_cell.length_b   1.000
_cell.length_c   1.000
_cell.angle_alpha   90.00
_cell.angle_beta   90.00
_cell.angle_gamma   90.00
#
_symmetry.space_group_name_H-M   'P 1'
#
loop_
_entity.id
_entity.type
_entity.pdbx_description
1 polymer ?
#
loop_
_entity_poly.entity_id
_entity_poly.type
_entity_poly.pdbx_seq_one_letter_code
_entity_poly.pdbx_strand_id
1 'polypeptide(L)'
;MPNIIDIRRRIRSVINTRQITKAMKMVSAAKLRRAQDRVIASRPYGAALRSLLADLAAAAGADERVAANPLLARRPEQHVQLVLVTSDKGLAGAFNANLIKAAQRFAEEHSPPPQSSC
;
A
#
# COMPACT_ATOMS: atom_id res chain seq x y z
N MET A 1 47.11 13.86 5.76
CA MET A 1 47.09 12.43 5.33
C MET A 1 46.37 11.62 6.39
N PRO A 2 45.43 10.74 6.03
CA PRO A 2 44.74 9.93 7.03
C PRO A 2 45.77 9.00 7.72
N ASN A 3 45.77 9.03 9.05
CA ASN A 3 46.66 8.18 9.86
C ASN A 3 46.19 6.72 9.78
N ILE A 4 47.12 5.76 9.80
CA ILE A 4 46.86 4.30 9.80
C ILE A 4 45.87 3.93 10.92
N ILE A 5 45.92 4.60 12.05
CA ILE A 5 45.01 4.41 13.18
C ILE A 5 43.57 4.78 12.80
N ASP A 6 43.37 5.87 12.06
CA ASP A 6 42.03 6.29 11.59
C ASP A 6 41.43 5.32 10.58
N ILE A 7 42.27 4.79 9.69
CA ILE A 7 41.85 3.77 8.72
C ILE A 7 41.41 2.50 9.47
N ARG A 8 42.17 2.01 10.43
CA ARG A 8 41.78 0.84 11.25
C ARG A 8 40.48 1.08 12.01
N ARG A 9 40.29 2.27 12.56
CA ARG A 9 39.03 2.64 13.25
C ARG A 9 37.85 2.62 12.30
N ARG A 10 37.99 3.15 11.08
CA ARG A 10 36.97 3.12 10.02
C ARG A 10 36.63 1.70 9.59
N ILE A 11 37.62 0.86 9.38
CA ILE A 11 37.41 -0.56 9.04
C ILE A 11 36.58 -1.26 10.11
N ARG A 12 36.93 -1.09 11.40
CA ARG A 12 36.18 -1.67 12.52
C ARG A 12 34.74 -1.16 12.56
N SER A 13 34.52 0.13 12.36
CA SER A 13 33.18 0.73 12.31
C SER A 13 32.33 0.16 11.16
N VAL A 14 32.90 0.01 9.98
CA VAL A 14 32.20 -0.58 8.81
C VAL A 14 31.86 -2.06 9.05
N ILE A 15 32.76 -2.83 9.68
CA ILE A 15 32.49 -4.24 10.04
C ILE A 15 31.31 -4.31 11.01
N ASN A 16 31.28 -3.47 12.04
CA ASN A 16 30.15 -3.41 12.97
C ASN A 16 28.84 -3.02 12.28
N THR A 17 28.86 -2.01 11.42
CA THR A 17 27.70 -1.59 10.63
C THR A 17 27.20 -2.72 9.72
N ARG A 18 28.11 -3.49 9.11
CA ARG A 18 27.76 -4.67 8.30
C ARG A 18 27.03 -5.73 9.14
N GLN A 19 27.45 -5.98 10.37
CA GLN A 19 26.77 -6.93 11.24
C GLN A 19 25.37 -6.46 11.62
N ILE A 20 25.23 -5.17 11.95
CA ILE A 20 23.92 -4.56 12.27
C ILE A 20 22.98 -4.67 11.07
N THR A 21 23.43 -4.29 9.87
CA THR A 21 22.60 -4.35 8.66
C THR A 21 22.22 -5.78 8.28
N LYS A 22 23.13 -6.76 8.52
CA LYS A 22 22.80 -8.17 8.34
C LYS A 22 21.70 -8.64 9.29
N ALA A 23 21.77 -8.24 10.56
CA ALA A 23 20.72 -8.54 11.54
C ALA A 23 19.39 -7.89 11.17
N MET A 24 19.39 -6.61 10.76
CA MET A 24 18.20 -5.91 10.27
C MET A 24 17.57 -6.62 9.06
N LYS A 25 18.38 -7.10 8.12
CA LYS A 25 17.90 -7.88 6.97
C LYS A 25 17.17 -9.15 7.41
N MET A 26 17.70 -9.89 8.38
CA MET A 26 17.06 -11.12 8.89
C MET A 26 15.72 -10.81 9.57
N VAL A 27 15.66 -9.78 10.41
CA VAL A 27 14.43 -9.35 11.08
C VAL A 27 13.38 -8.91 10.07
N SER A 28 13.78 -8.12 9.06
CA SER A 28 12.88 -7.66 8.00
C SER A 28 12.35 -8.82 7.16
N ALA A 29 13.20 -9.80 6.82
CA ALA A 29 12.78 -10.99 6.09
C ALA A 29 11.77 -11.83 6.88
N ALA A 30 11.96 -11.99 8.19
CA ALA A 30 11.03 -12.70 9.06
C ALA A 30 9.67 -11.97 9.16
N LYS A 31 9.68 -10.64 9.25
CA LYS A 31 8.44 -9.84 9.25
C LYS A 31 7.71 -9.93 7.92
N LEU A 32 8.44 -9.86 6.81
CA LEU A 32 7.87 -9.98 5.47
C LEU A 32 7.20 -11.35 5.29
N ARG A 33 7.87 -12.42 5.70
CA ARG A 33 7.30 -13.77 5.61
C ARG A 33 5.99 -13.90 6.38
N ARG A 34 5.95 -13.41 7.63
CA ARG A 34 4.72 -13.41 8.43
C ARG A 34 3.58 -12.61 7.77
N ALA A 35 3.91 -11.47 7.15
CA ALA A 35 2.92 -10.68 6.43
C ALA A 35 2.40 -11.41 5.18
N GLN A 36 3.30 -12.05 4.42
CA GLN A 36 2.94 -12.87 3.27
C GLN A 36 2.05 -14.05 3.65
N ASP A 37 2.39 -14.78 4.73
CA ASP A 37 1.60 -15.90 5.22
C ASP A 37 0.16 -15.46 5.58
N ARG A 38 0.02 -14.29 6.23
CA ARG A 38 -1.31 -13.70 6.52
C ARG A 38 -2.11 -13.37 5.26
N VAL A 39 -1.46 -12.76 4.27
CA VAL A 39 -2.11 -12.42 3.00
C VAL A 39 -2.55 -13.69 2.26
N ILE A 40 -1.69 -14.72 2.21
CA ILE A 40 -2.01 -16.00 1.57
C ILE A 40 -3.19 -16.67 2.28
N ALA A 41 -3.20 -16.66 3.61
CA ALA A 41 -4.30 -17.22 4.40
C ALA A 41 -5.63 -16.48 4.22
N SER A 42 -5.61 -15.17 3.92
CA SER A 42 -6.82 -14.38 3.69
C SER A 42 -7.36 -14.45 2.25
N ARG A 43 -6.56 -14.91 1.28
CA ARG A 43 -6.96 -14.99 -0.14
C ARG A 43 -8.21 -15.85 -0.39
N PRO A 44 -8.37 -17.05 0.21
CA PRO A 44 -9.56 -17.88 0.00
C PRO A 44 -10.84 -17.14 0.42
N TYR A 45 -10.81 -16.45 1.56
CA TYR A 45 -11.93 -15.65 2.04
C TYR A 45 -12.28 -14.51 1.06
N GLY A 46 -11.27 -13.77 0.60
CA GLY A 46 -11.48 -12.69 -0.36
C GLY A 46 -11.99 -13.20 -1.73
N ALA A 47 -11.61 -14.39 -2.15
CA ALA A 47 -12.11 -15.00 -3.37
C ALA A 47 -13.59 -15.42 -3.21
N ALA A 48 -13.93 -16.09 -2.11
CA ALA A 48 -15.30 -16.49 -1.82
C ALA A 48 -16.25 -15.29 -1.68
N LEU A 49 -15.79 -14.22 -1.00
CA LEU A 49 -16.58 -12.99 -0.86
C LEU A 49 -16.83 -12.31 -2.22
N ARG A 50 -15.84 -12.26 -3.08
CA ARG A 50 -16.00 -11.69 -4.44
C ARG A 50 -16.99 -12.51 -5.28
N SER A 51 -16.94 -13.84 -5.22
CA SER A 51 -17.89 -14.71 -5.92
C SER A 51 -19.31 -14.43 -5.41
N LEU A 52 -19.50 -14.39 -4.10
CA LEU A 52 -20.80 -14.14 -3.48
C LEU A 52 -21.34 -12.75 -3.86
N LEU A 53 -20.51 -11.72 -3.88
CA LEU A 53 -20.91 -10.38 -4.32
C LEU A 53 -21.26 -10.33 -5.81
N ALA A 54 -20.55 -11.10 -6.65
CA ALA A 54 -20.88 -11.20 -8.07
C ALA A 54 -22.24 -11.90 -8.29
N ASP A 55 -22.51 -12.96 -7.53
CA ASP A 55 -23.79 -13.68 -7.58
C ASP A 55 -24.95 -12.78 -7.10
N LEU A 56 -24.72 -12.01 -6.02
CA LEU A 56 -25.70 -11.02 -5.54
C LEU A 56 -25.95 -9.90 -6.56
N ALA A 57 -24.91 -9.40 -7.21
CA ALA A 57 -25.04 -8.37 -8.24
C ALA A 57 -25.77 -8.90 -9.47
N ALA A 58 -25.56 -10.16 -9.85
CA ALA A 58 -26.31 -10.81 -10.92
C ALA A 58 -27.79 -11.00 -10.54
N ALA A 59 -28.07 -11.44 -9.30
CA ALA A 59 -29.42 -11.57 -8.79
C ALA A 59 -30.15 -10.23 -8.70
N ALA A 60 -29.44 -9.12 -8.38
CA ALA A 60 -30.00 -7.77 -8.38
C ALA A 60 -30.49 -7.31 -9.77
N GLY A 61 -29.89 -7.83 -10.84
CA GLY A 61 -30.38 -7.61 -12.21
C GLY A 61 -31.66 -8.36 -12.56
N ALA A 62 -32.00 -9.40 -11.78
CA ALA A 62 -33.17 -10.26 -12.02
C ALA A 62 -34.33 -10.02 -11.03
N ASP A 63 -34.05 -9.49 -9.85
CA ASP A 63 -35.04 -9.26 -8.78
C ASP A 63 -35.04 -7.80 -8.31
N GLU A 64 -36.14 -7.11 -8.49
CA GLU A 64 -36.33 -5.70 -8.13
C GLU A 64 -36.17 -5.45 -6.63
N ARG A 65 -36.48 -6.45 -5.77
CA ARG A 65 -36.30 -6.35 -4.31
C ARG A 65 -34.82 -6.30 -3.92
N VAL A 66 -33.97 -7.00 -4.65
CA VAL A 66 -32.51 -7.00 -4.46
C VAL A 66 -31.93 -5.71 -5.01
N ALA A 67 -32.41 -5.24 -6.16
CA ALA A 67 -32.01 -3.97 -6.78
C ALA A 67 -32.34 -2.76 -5.91
N ALA A 68 -33.44 -2.81 -5.15
CA ALA A 68 -33.87 -1.74 -4.23
C ALA A 68 -32.97 -1.62 -2.97
N ASN A 69 -32.03 -2.53 -2.75
CA ASN A 69 -31.14 -2.45 -1.59
C ASN A 69 -30.18 -1.25 -1.71
N PRO A 70 -30.16 -0.32 -0.73
CA PRO A 70 -29.32 0.88 -0.80
C PRO A 70 -27.81 0.59 -0.86
N LEU A 71 -27.36 -0.62 -0.49
CA LEU A 71 -25.95 -1.05 -0.60
C LEU A 71 -25.57 -1.42 -2.05
N LEU A 72 -26.54 -1.79 -2.89
CA LEU A 72 -26.33 -2.14 -4.29
C LEU A 72 -26.67 -1.00 -5.24
N ALA A 73 -27.26 0.07 -4.73
CA ALA A 73 -27.64 1.26 -5.53
C ALA A 73 -26.38 1.93 -6.12
N ARG A 74 -26.38 2.11 -7.44
CA ARG A 74 -25.34 2.91 -8.11
C ARG A 74 -25.57 4.38 -7.81
N ARG A 75 -24.59 5.01 -7.20
CA ARG A 75 -24.63 6.45 -6.89
C ARG A 75 -23.64 7.20 -7.79
N PRO A 76 -23.91 8.46 -8.14
CA PRO A 76 -22.93 9.27 -8.85
C PRO A 76 -21.67 9.45 -7.98
N GLU A 77 -20.51 9.30 -8.59
CA GLU A 77 -19.21 9.46 -7.93
C GLU A 77 -18.93 10.96 -7.74
N GLN A 78 -19.40 11.53 -6.64
CA GLN A 78 -19.22 12.94 -6.31
C GLN A 78 -18.00 13.18 -5.42
N HIS A 79 -17.62 12.18 -4.62
CA HIS A 79 -16.52 12.26 -3.68
C HIS A 79 -15.63 11.03 -3.81
N VAL A 80 -14.36 11.25 -4.14
CA VAL A 80 -13.34 10.21 -4.23
C VAL A 80 -12.45 10.30 -3.00
N GLN A 81 -12.33 9.20 -2.26
CA GLN A 81 -11.39 9.10 -1.14
C GLN A 81 -10.18 8.30 -1.58
N LEU A 82 -9.02 8.97 -1.62
CA LEU A 82 -7.74 8.32 -1.91
C LEU A 82 -7.07 7.89 -0.62
N VAL A 83 -6.85 6.58 -0.45
CA VAL A 83 -6.12 6.03 0.70
C VAL A 83 -4.71 5.69 0.26
N LEU A 84 -3.72 6.42 0.81
CA LEU A 84 -2.31 6.22 0.52
C LEU A 84 -1.66 5.38 1.62
N VAL A 85 -1.10 4.22 1.25
CA VAL A 85 -0.38 3.35 2.18
C VAL A 85 1.12 3.46 1.92
N THR A 86 1.85 4.00 2.89
CA THR A 86 3.30 4.23 2.82
C THR A 86 4.04 3.38 3.84
N SER A 87 5.37 3.36 3.79
CA SER A 87 6.17 2.71 4.83
C SER A 87 6.39 3.64 6.03
N ASP A 88 6.31 3.09 7.25
CA ASP A 88 6.47 3.84 8.50
C ASP A 88 7.92 4.27 8.77
N LYS A 89 8.88 3.45 8.32
CA LYS A 89 10.31 3.66 8.57
C LYS A 89 11.05 3.99 7.28
N GLY A 90 12.11 4.77 7.39
CA GLY A 90 13.05 5.03 6.30
C GLY A 90 13.75 3.77 5.79
N LEU A 91 14.82 3.93 5.03
CA LEU A 91 15.59 2.86 4.37
C LEU A 91 14.82 2.12 3.25
N ALA A 92 13.76 2.73 2.74
CA ALA A 92 12.95 2.25 1.62
C ALA A 92 13.30 2.92 0.28
N GLY A 93 14.41 3.64 0.21
CA GLY A 93 14.80 4.44 -0.98
C GLY A 93 13.74 5.48 -1.34
N ALA A 94 13.42 5.60 -2.62
CA ALA A 94 12.43 6.55 -3.13
C ALA A 94 10.97 6.05 -3.04
N PHE A 95 10.69 4.95 -2.35
CA PHE A 95 9.37 4.33 -2.33
C PHE A 95 8.26 5.30 -1.90
N ASN A 96 8.39 5.94 -0.73
CA ASN A 96 7.39 6.88 -0.23
C ASN A 96 7.24 8.11 -1.13
N ALA A 97 8.37 8.66 -1.61
CA ALA A 97 8.36 9.82 -2.51
C ALA A 97 7.65 9.52 -3.83
N ASN A 98 7.88 8.35 -4.41
CA ASN A 98 7.23 7.93 -5.66
C ASN A 98 5.73 7.70 -5.45
N LEU A 99 5.31 7.11 -4.33
CA LEU A 99 3.90 6.94 -4.01
C LEU A 99 3.18 8.28 -3.82
N ILE A 100 3.80 9.22 -3.11
CA ILE A 100 3.23 10.57 -2.93
C ILE A 100 3.06 11.27 -4.28
N LYS A 101 4.07 11.22 -5.15
CA LYS A 101 3.97 11.79 -6.50
C LYS A 101 2.86 11.13 -7.33
N ALA A 102 2.72 9.81 -7.26
CA ALA A 102 1.66 9.09 -7.95
C ALA A 102 0.28 9.48 -7.41
N ALA A 103 0.14 9.62 -6.10
CA ALA A 103 -1.10 10.06 -5.47
C ALA A 103 -1.49 11.50 -5.86
N GLN A 104 -0.51 12.40 -5.94
CA GLN A 104 -0.73 13.78 -6.39
C GLN A 104 -1.23 13.82 -7.83
N ARG A 105 -0.59 13.09 -8.75
CA ARG A 105 -1.06 12.98 -10.15
C ARG A 105 -2.47 12.44 -10.23
N PHE A 106 -2.76 11.36 -9.49
CA PHE A 106 -4.10 10.80 -9.45
C PHE A 106 -5.14 11.80 -8.95
N ALA A 107 -4.81 12.56 -7.90
CA ALA A 107 -5.68 13.61 -7.37
C ALA A 107 -5.91 14.74 -8.38
N GLU A 108 -4.89 15.15 -9.14
CA GLU A 108 -4.99 16.16 -10.19
C GLU A 108 -5.87 15.67 -11.35
N GLU A 109 -5.73 14.42 -11.76
CA GLU A 109 -6.52 13.80 -12.83
C GLU A 109 -7.99 13.62 -12.47
N HIS A 110 -8.31 13.40 -11.19
CA HIS A 110 -9.66 13.14 -10.67
C HIS A 110 -10.26 14.33 -9.90
N SER A 111 -9.55 15.45 -9.84
CA SER A 111 -10.08 16.68 -9.28
C SER A 111 -11.10 17.26 -10.26
N PRO A 112 -12.35 17.56 -9.84
CA PRO A 112 -13.28 18.26 -10.70
C PRO A 112 -12.65 19.60 -11.10
N PRO A 113 -12.87 20.07 -12.37
CA PRO A 113 -12.35 21.35 -12.81
C PRO A 113 -12.84 22.44 -11.86
N PRO A 114 -11.98 23.44 -11.53
CA PRO A 114 -12.37 24.52 -10.65
C PRO A 114 -13.66 25.15 -11.21
N GLN A 115 -14.74 25.10 -10.44
CA GLN A 115 -15.95 25.80 -10.80
C GLN A 115 -15.59 27.28 -10.84
N SER A 116 -15.50 27.84 -12.05
CA SER A 116 -15.38 29.26 -12.24
C SER A 116 -16.68 29.87 -11.72
N SER A 117 -16.64 30.33 -10.47
CA SER A 117 -17.68 31.20 -9.95
C SER A 117 -17.62 32.52 -10.74
N CYS A 118 -18.55 32.70 -11.67
CA CYS A 118 -18.92 34.00 -12.16
C CYS A 118 -19.68 34.77 -11.07
#